data_5da1859bb22124f4e8778604f398b24f
#
_entry.id   5da1859bb22124f4e8778604f398b24f
#
_cell.length_a   1.000
_cell.length_b   1.000
_cell.length_c   1.000
_cell.angle_alpha   90.00
_cell.angle_beta   90.00
_cell.angle_gamma   90.00
#
_symmetry.space_group_name_H-M   'P 1'
#
loop_
_entity.id
_entity.type
_entity.pdbx_description
1 polymer ?
#
loop_
_entity_poly.entity_id
_entity_poly.type
_entity_poly.pdbx_seq_one_letter_code
_entity_poly.pdbx_strand_id
1 'polypeptide(L)'
;MVSSTCCRSVALVVLLGLSGGVLAQGAKTPSLGEILQGLEANLNHYDAGVPSLFCDEYATSSRIEPGERDYNRVTDSVFRLRRTPQPDHTTSLVESREIKSFDGKPATAQKMDGPALLSGIFEGGLAVASVEQTKCMNYSLQRVNKKRPSEPYVVRFATVLTAQNRGDCFLQEESKGRVFIDPASMQVKRLEITTPHHMIEDGSAYATGDVGRRELSVDYAPVLLGDGRFWMPSAIGMRTTSGSGFDTVVWSFRAVYRNYHRMEVTSRIHEGKD
;
A
#
# COMPACT_ATOMS: atom_id res chain seq x y z
N MET A 1 -24.71 -13.39 -84.02
CA MET A 1 -24.35 -14.78 -84.23
C MET A 1 -23.97 -15.33 -82.85
N VAL A 2 -24.63 -16.36 -82.44
CA VAL A 2 -24.45 -17.19 -81.29
C VAL A 2 -24.59 -16.49 -79.92
N SER A 3 -25.80 -16.51 -79.42
CA SER A 3 -26.24 -16.25 -78.03
C SER A 3 -25.86 -17.45 -77.17
N SER A 4 -25.24 -17.20 -75.98
CA SER A 4 -25.06 -18.23 -74.97
C SER A 4 -25.61 -17.72 -73.66
N THR A 5 -26.72 -18.30 -73.27
CA THR A 5 -27.50 -18.03 -72.05
C THR A 5 -26.84 -18.86 -70.92
N CYS A 6 -26.33 -18.21 -69.90
CA CYS A 6 -25.76 -18.87 -68.74
C CYS A 6 -26.72 -18.78 -67.55
N CYS A 7 -27.24 -19.92 -67.13
CA CYS A 7 -28.13 -20.12 -66.01
C CYS A 7 -27.36 -19.84 -64.66
N ARG A 8 -27.84 -18.92 -63.87
CA ARG A 8 -27.36 -18.71 -62.50
C ARG A 8 -28.26 -19.45 -61.50
N SER A 9 -27.70 -20.53 -60.97
CA SER A 9 -28.31 -21.23 -59.81
C SER A 9 -28.01 -20.45 -58.54
N VAL A 10 -29.07 -19.98 -57.91
CA VAL A 10 -29.00 -19.34 -56.58
C VAL A 10 -29.06 -20.47 -55.53
N ALA A 11 -27.93 -20.74 -54.87
CA ALA A 11 -27.87 -21.62 -53.72
C ALA A 11 -28.23 -20.84 -52.46
N LEU A 12 -29.40 -21.15 -51.89
CA LEU A 12 -29.88 -20.58 -50.62
C LEU A 12 -29.15 -21.30 -49.47
N VAL A 13 -28.14 -20.65 -48.85
CA VAL A 13 -27.48 -21.16 -47.65
C VAL A 13 -28.28 -20.71 -46.45
N VAL A 14 -29.02 -21.64 -45.84
CA VAL A 14 -29.71 -21.47 -44.55
C VAL A 14 -28.67 -21.59 -43.44
N LEU A 15 -28.18 -20.45 -42.90
CA LEU A 15 -27.35 -20.40 -41.69
C LEU A 15 -28.25 -20.62 -40.49
N LEU A 16 -28.29 -21.83 -39.98
CA LEU A 16 -28.84 -22.15 -38.67
C LEU A 16 -27.90 -21.57 -37.59
N GLY A 17 -28.29 -20.40 -37.05
CA GLY A 17 -27.61 -19.78 -35.93
C GLY A 17 -27.77 -20.64 -34.66
N LEU A 18 -26.75 -21.43 -34.33
CA LEU A 18 -26.56 -21.99 -33.00
C LEU A 18 -26.18 -20.85 -32.05
N SER A 19 -27.20 -20.21 -31.45
CA SER A 19 -27.06 -19.37 -30.27
C SER A 19 -26.64 -20.22 -29.09
N GLY A 20 -25.35 -20.55 -29.02
CA GLY A 20 -24.71 -21.12 -27.85
C GLY A 20 -24.83 -20.11 -26.72
N GLY A 21 -25.81 -20.29 -25.85
CA GLY A 21 -25.89 -19.56 -24.60
C GLY A 21 -24.63 -19.85 -23.80
N VAL A 22 -23.72 -18.88 -23.77
CA VAL A 22 -22.61 -18.87 -22.80
C VAL A 22 -23.29 -18.76 -21.43
N LEU A 23 -23.50 -19.92 -20.80
CA LEU A 23 -23.82 -19.98 -19.38
C LEU A 23 -22.63 -19.31 -18.67
N ALA A 24 -22.84 -18.07 -18.24
CA ALA A 24 -21.92 -17.38 -17.36
C ALA A 24 -21.82 -18.28 -16.10
N GLN A 25 -20.80 -19.14 -16.07
CA GLN A 25 -20.44 -19.88 -14.88
C GLN A 25 -20.18 -18.82 -13.82
N GLY A 26 -21.08 -18.73 -12.84
CA GLY A 26 -20.96 -17.79 -11.75
C GLY A 26 -19.58 -17.97 -11.13
N ALA A 27 -18.73 -16.94 -11.24
CA ALA A 27 -17.36 -16.98 -10.77
C ALA A 27 -17.38 -17.46 -9.32
N LYS A 28 -16.70 -18.59 -9.06
CA LYS A 28 -16.58 -19.15 -7.71
C LYS A 28 -15.87 -18.13 -6.84
N THR A 29 -16.50 -17.76 -5.73
CA THR A 29 -15.85 -16.89 -4.74
C THR A 29 -14.58 -17.57 -4.25
N PRO A 30 -13.40 -16.90 -4.32
CA PRO A 30 -12.16 -17.49 -3.87
C PRO A 30 -12.18 -17.77 -2.36
N SER A 31 -11.51 -18.82 -1.95
CA SER A 31 -11.25 -19.12 -0.54
C SER A 31 -10.24 -18.14 0.07
N LEU A 32 -10.17 -18.09 1.39
CA LEU A 32 -9.14 -17.30 2.08
C LEU A 32 -7.73 -17.69 1.63
N GLY A 33 -7.45 -18.99 1.48
CA GLY A 33 -6.14 -19.47 1.04
C GLY A 33 -5.79 -19.00 -0.37
N GLU A 34 -6.73 -19.05 -1.32
CA GLU A 34 -6.53 -18.56 -2.69
C GLU A 34 -6.26 -17.04 -2.71
N ILE A 35 -6.94 -16.27 -1.84
CA ILE A 35 -6.71 -14.83 -1.72
C ILE A 35 -5.32 -14.55 -1.15
N LEU A 36 -4.92 -15.22 -0.05
CA LEU A 36 -3.60 -15.03 0.55
C LEU A 36 -2.47 -15.41 -0.41
N GLN A 37 -2.62 -16.49 -1.18
CA GLN A 37 -1.66 -16.87 -2.23
C GLN A 37 -1.56 -15.82 -3.35
N GLY A 38 -2.69 -15.23 -3.76
CA GLY A 38 -2.69 -14.15 -4.74
C GLY A 38 -1.99 -12.90 -4.23
N LEU A 39 -2.19 -12.55 -2.95
CA LEU A 39 -1.49 -11.43 -2.30
C LEU A 39 0.01 -11.68 -2.20
N GLU A 40 0.42 -12.89 -1.84
CA GLU A 40 1.83 -13.29 -1.78
C GLU A 40 2.51 -13.17 -3.15
N ALA A 41 1.86 -13.64 -4.21
CA ALA A 41 2.37 -13.50 -5.57
C ALA A 41 2.56 -12.02 -5.97
N ASN A 42 1.63 -11.14 -5.56
CA ASN A 42 1.73 -9.71 -5.78
C ASN A 42 2.84 -9.05 -4.96
N LEU A 43 3.03 -9.47 -3.70
CA LEU A 43 4.12 -8.99 -2.85
C LEU A 43 5.47 -9.37 -3.45
N ASN A 44 5.65 -10.63 -3.84
CA ASN A 44 6.86 -11.10 -4.51
C ASN A 44 7.15 -10.35 -5.82
N HIS A 45 6.10 -10.04 -6.59
CA HIS A 45 6.23 -9.21 -7.79
C HIS A 45 6.69 -7.78 -7.46
N TYR A 46 6.15 -7.20 -6.39
CA TYR A 46 6.55 -5.88 -5.91
C TYR A 46 8.02 -5.89 -5.46
N ASP A 47 8.40 -6.82 -4.61
CA ASP A 47 9.76 -6.91 -4.06
C ASP A 47 10.81 -7.19 -5.14
N ALA A 48 10.47 -8.03 -6.12
CA ALA A 48 11.37 -8.33 -7.23
C ALA A 48 11.46 -7.21 -8.28
N GLY A 49 10.36 -6.48 -8.51
CA GLY A 49 10.19 -5.66 -9.70
C GLY A 49 10.05 -4.16 -9.49
N VAL A 50 9.68 -3.67 -8.29
CA VAL A 50 9.52 -2.23 -8.10
C VAL A 50 10.85 -1.50 -8.34
N PRO A 51 10.91 -0.54 -9.28
CA PRO A 51 12.14 0.18 -9.56
C PRO A 51 12.44 1.21 -8.47
N SER A 52 13.66 1.74 -8.45
CA SER A 52 13.89 3.00 -7.73
C SER A 52 12.99 4.09 -8.30
N LEU A 53 12.36 4.85 -7.43
CA LEU A 53 11.35 5.84 -7.80
C LEU A 53 11.41 7.09 -6.91
N PHE A 54 10.73 8.13 -7.37
CA PHE A 54 10.40 9.28 -6.54
C PHE A 54 8.96 9.72 -6.81
N CYS A 55 8.36 10.44 -5.86
CA CYS A 55 7.05 11.05 -6.00
C CYS A 55 6.93 12.30 -5.14
N ASP A 56 5.91 13.10 -5.39
CA ASP A 56 5.55 14.21 -4.52
C ASP A 56 4.81 13.68 -3.29
N GLU A 57 5.25 14.11 -2.11
CA GLU A 57 4.59 13.85 -0.83
C GLU A 57 4.13 15.18 -0.24
N TYR A 58 2.82 15.30 -0.01
CA TYR A 58 2.24 16.37 0.78
C TYR A 58 1.75 15.79 2.10
N ALA A 59 2.33 16.23 3.22
CA ALA A 59 1.99 15.69 4.53
C ALA A 59 1.53 16.78 5.49
N THR A 60 0.54 16.45 6.31
CA THR A 60 0.13 17.23 7.48
C THR A 60 0.32 16.38 8.71
N SER A 61 0.84 16.96 9.76
CA SER A 61 1.01 16.29 11.04
C SER A 61 0.66 17.23 12.17
N SER A 62 0.08 16.69 13.24
CA SER A 62 -0.19 17.42 14.46
C SER A 62 0.24 16.60 15.67
N ARG A 63 0.72 17.27 16.69
CA ARG A 63 1.10 16.67 17.95
C ARG A 63 0.71 17.61 19.09
N ILE A 64 0.18 17.05 20.17
CA ILE A 64 -0.07 17.78 21.41
C ILE A 64 1.14 17.53 22.33
N GLU A 65 1.84 18.59 22.71
CA GLU A 65 2.94 18.56 23.66
C GLU A 65 2.54 19.26 24.96
N PRO A 66 2.96 18.73 26.14
CA PRO A 66 2.62 19.33 27.42
C PRO A 66 3.22 20.72 27.58
N GLY A 67 2.38 21.69 27.93
CA GLY A 67 2.83 23.05 28.18
C GLY A 67 3.20 23.84 26.94
N GLU A 68 3.12 23.25 25.75
CA GLU A 68 3.32 23.90 24.46
C GLU A 68 2.00 24.04 23.69
N ARG A 69 1.99 24.92 22.70
CA ARG A 69 0.84 25.04 21.80
C ARG A 69 0.75 23.82 20.91
N ASP A 70 -0.48 23.44 20.54
CA ASP A 70 -0.74 22.42 19.54
C ASP A 70 0.15 22.63 18.32
N TYR A 71 0.92 21.59 18.00
CA TYR A 71 1.90 21.63 16.95
C TYR A 71 1.29 21.09 15.66
N ASN A 72 1.01 21.96 14.71
CA ASN A 72 0.54 21.59 13.39
C ASN A 72 1.60 21.94 12.35
N ARG A 73 1.91 21.00 11.48
CA ARG A 73 2.91 21.16 10.42
C ARG A 73 2.38 20.66 9.09
N VAL A 74 2.79 21.38 8.05
CA VAL A 74 2.55 21.02 6.65
C VAL A 74 3.90 20.92 5.95
N THR A 75 4.16 19.80 5.29
CA THR A 75 5.38 19.59 4.51
C THR A 75 5.09 19.23 3.07
N ASP A 76 5.81 19.84 2.15
CA ASP A 76 5.94 19.37 0.78
C ASP A 76 7.32 18.74 0.62
N SER A 77 7.35 17.51 0.16
CA SER A 77 8.57 16.72 0.06
C SER A 77 8.65 15.99 -1.27
N VAL A 78 9.86 15.67 -1.70
CA VAL A 78 10.08 14.60 -2.66
C VAL A 78 10.42 13.34 -1.88
N PHE A 79 9.50 12.40 -1.92
CA PHE A 79 9.73 11.06 -1.38
C PHE A 79 10.51 10.23 -2.41
N ARG A 80 11.49 9.45 -1.94
CA ARG A 80 12.30 8.55 -2.77
C ARG A 80 12.32 7.16 -2.17
N LEU A 81 12.14 6.18 -3.02
CA LEU A 81 12.34 4.77 -2.73
C LEU A 81 13.51 4.28 -3.61
N ARG A 82 14.60 3.89 -2.99
CA ARG A 82 15.79 3.39 -3.70
C ARG A 82 15.95 1.90 -3.50
N ARG A 83 16.10 1.19 -4.59
CA ARG A 83 16.49 -0.22 -4.59
C ARG A 83 18.02 -0.29 -4.45
N THR A 84 18.49 -0.84 -3.34
CA THR A 84 19.91 -0.90 -3.02
C THR A 84 20.36 -2.36 -2.92
N PRO A 85 21.33 -2.80 -3.75
CA PRO A 85 21.92 -4.13 -3.61
C PRO A 85 22.58 -4.28 -2.25
N GLN A 86 22.40 -5.42 -1.62
CA GLN A 86 23.05 -5.79 -0.37
C GLN A 86 24.24 -6.72 -0.63
N PRO A 87 25.20 -6.84 0.31
CA PRO A 87 26.36 -7.71 0.16
C PRO A 87 26.04 -9.20 -0.03
N ASP A 88 24.89 -9.66 0.43
CA ASP A 88 24.38 -11.03 0.30
C ASP A 88 23.61 -11.27 -1.03
N HIS A 89 23.71 -10.33 -1.99
CA HIS A 89 23.00 -10.32 -3.25
C HIS A 89 21.48 -10.13 -3.15
N THR A 90 20.95 -9.87 -1.98
CA THR A 90 19.57 -9.43 -1.82
C THR A 90 19.42 -7.95 -2.20
N THR A 91 18.21 -7.45 -2.22
CA THR A 91 17.94 -6.04 -2.49
C THR A 91 17.07 -5.48 -1.38
N SER A 92 17.46 -4.35 -0.82
CA SER A 92 16.60 -3.60 0.10
C SER A 92 15.99 -2.37 -0.57
N LEU A 93 14.83 -1.97 -0.08
CA LEU A 93 14.16 -0.74 -0.47
C LEU A 93 14.42 0.31 0.62
N VAL A 94 15.12 1.38 0.28
CA VAL A 94 15.49 2.45 1.23
C VAL A 94 14.65 3.68 0.96
N GLU A 95 13.87 4.08 1.95
CA GLU A 95 13.06 5.30 1.91
C GLU A 95 13.89 6.52 2.32
N SER A 96 13.70 7.63 1.62
CA SER A 96 14.26 8.93 1.98
C SER A 96 13.34 10.06 1.55
N ARG A 97 13.45 11.21 2.22
CA ARG A 97 12.68 12.41 1.92
C ARG A 97 13.59 13.61 1.75
N GLU A 98 13.31 14.39 0.73
CA GLU A 98 13.87 15.72 0.53
C GLU A 98 12.74 16.72 0.74
N ILE A 99 12.74 17.42 1.87
CA ILE A 99 11.71 18.40 2.18
C ILE A 99 11.98 19.67 1.41
N LYS A 100 10.99 20.10 0.64
CA LYS A 100 11.04 21.30 -0.19
C LYS A 100 10.51 22.51 0.56
N SER A 101 9.42 22.34 1.27
CA SER A 101 8.83 23.41 2.08
C SER A 101 8.31 22.89 3.42
N PHE A 102 8.24 23.82 4.35
CA PHE A 102 7.75 23.62 5.70
C PHE A 102 6.82 24.78 6.05
N ASP A 103 5.54 24.49 6.30
CA ASP A 103 4.50 25.50 6.50
C ASP A 103 4.49 26.57 5.42
N GLY A 104 4.66 26.16 4.15
CA GLY A 104 4.70 27.06 2.99
C GLY A 104 5.98 27.86 2.81
N LYS A 105 7.00 27.66 3.67
CA LYS A 105 8.31 28.32 3.54
C LYS A 105 9.34 27.32 3.01
N PRO A 106 10.30 27.74 2.18
CA PRO A 106 11.38 26.88 1.74
C PRO A 106 12.10 26.25 2.93
N ALA A 107 12.33 24.92 2.86
CA ALA A 107 13.09 24.23 3.88
C ALA A 107 14.55 24.70 3.83
N THR A 108 15.04 25.25 4.92
CA THR A 108 16.48 25.46 5.12
C THR A 108 17.05 24.22 5.80
N ALA A 109 18.35 23.95 5.63
CA ALA A 109 19.04 22.77 6.17
C ALA A 109 19.02 22.67 7.71
N GLN A 110 18.20 23.44 8.39
CA GLN A 110 18.03 23.41 9.83
C GLN A 110 17.30 22.14 10.24
N LYS A 111 17.76 21.62 11.37
CA LYS A 111 17.18 20.49 12.09
C LYS A 111 15.67 20.61 12.14
N MET A 112 14.98 19.65 11.55
CA MET A 112 13.52 19.65 11.56
C MET A 112 13.03 19.19 12.91
N ASP A 113 12.63 20.14 13.73
CA ASP A 113 11.83 19.86 14.92
C ASP A 113 10.37 19.71 14.46
N GLY A 114 9.94 18.49 14.28
CA GLY A 114 8.58 18.19 13.85
C GLY A 114 8.20 16.76 14.11
N PRO A 115 6.89 16.45 14.09
CA PRO A 115 6.43 15.09 14.23
C PRO A 115 7.11 14.24 13.16
N ALA A 116 7.59 13.06 13.58
CA ALA A 116 8.31 12.16 12.70
C ALA A 116 7.46 11.82 11.48
N LEU A 117 8.05 11.90 10.33
CA LEU A 117 7.46 11.37 9.11
C LEU A 117 7.41 9.83 9.24
N LEU A 118 6.30 9.23 8.82
CA LEU A 118 6.18 7.78 8.82
C LEU A 118 7.16 7.18 7.80
N SER A 119 7.92 6.19 8.24
CA SER A 119 8.83 5.41 7.40
C SER A 119 8.40 3.94 7.37
N GLY A 120 8.90 3.18 6.38
CA GLY A 120 8.67 1.74 6.27
C GLY A 120 7.31 1.33 5.70
N ILE A 121 6.42 2.26 5.36
CA ILE A 121 5.07 1.92 4.87
C ILE A 121 5.10 1.45 3.42
N PHE A 122 6.01 1.97 2.61
CA PHE A 122 6.15 1.54 1.22
C PHE A 122 6.67 0.11 1.09
N GLU A 123 7.51 -0.31 1.99
CA GLU A 123 8.06 -1.67 2.03
C GLU A 123 7.17 -2.63 2.84
N GLY A 124 6.76 -2.21 4.02
CA GLY A 124 6.14 -3.08 5.02
C GLY A 124 4.62 -3.15 4.98
N GLY A 125 3.93 -2.15 4.41
CA GLY A 125 2.46 -2.08 4.48
C GLY A 125 1.76 -3.29 3.85
N LEU A 126 2.31 -3.84 2.77
CA LEU A 126 1.77 -5.03 2.11
C LEU A 126 2.14 -6.33 2.85
N ALA A 127 3.24 -6.36 3.59
CA ALA A 127 3.72 -7.55 4.31
C ALA A 127 2.71 -8.06 5.36
N VAL A 128 1.84 -7.19 5.89
CA VAL A 128 0.75 -7.58 6.80
C VAL A 128 -0.16 -8.67 6.22
N ALA A 129 -0.29 -8.74 4.90
CA ALA A 129 -1.13 -9.71 4.20
C ALA A 129 -0.33 -10.89 3.62
N SER A 130 0.95 -11.01 3.92
CA SER A 130 1.81 -12.10 3.48
C SER A 130 1.45 -13.44 4.14
N VAL A 131 1.56 -14.53 3.40
CA VAL A 131 1.44 -15.89 3.92
C VAL A 131 2.48 -16.17 5.00
N GLU A 132 3.67 -15.57 4.90
CA GLU A 132 4.73 -15.69 5.89
C GLU A 132 4.30 -15.19 7.28
N GLN A 133 3.35 -14.25 7.32
CA GLN A 133 2.81 -13.71 8.56
C GLN A 133 1.72 -14.60 9.19
N THR A 134 1.36 -15.74 8.61
CA THR A 134 0.35 -16.67 9.19
C THR A 134 0.78 -17.24 10.54
N LYS A 135 2.10 -17.29 10.82
CA LYS A 135 2.62 -17.64 12.15
C LYS A 135 2.39 -16.56 13.21
N CYS A 136 2.11 -15.32 12.78
CA CYS A 136 1.95 -14.14 13.61
C CYS A 136 0.53 -13.62 13.65
N MET A 137 -0.35 -14.08 12.76
CA MET A 137 -1.67 -13.51 12.56
C MET A 137 -2.72 -14.58 12.25
N ASN A 138 -3.90 -14.39 12.81
CA ASN A 138 -5.11 -15.11 12.40
C ASN A 138 -5.83 -14.28 11.33
N TYR A 139 -6.11 -14.92 10.18
CA TYR A 139 -6.85 -14.31 9.08
C TYR A 139 -8.26 -14.90 8.98
N SER A 140 -9.21 -14.07 8.57
CA SER A 140 -10.56 -14.48 8.26
C SER A 140 -11.13 -13.67 7.08
N LEU A 141 -11.80 -14.36 6.15
CA LEU A 141 -12.47 -13.71 5.04
C LEU A 141 -13.86 -13.24 5.47
N GLN A 142 -14.15 -11.96 5.29
CA GLN A 142 -15.50 -11.45 5.49
C GLN A 142 -16.42 -12.00 4.39
N ARG A 143 -17.69 -12.24 4.72
CA ARG A 143 -18.66 -12.73 3.76
C ARG A 143 -18.70 -11.87 2.50
N VAL A 144 -18.46 -12.49 1.35
CA VAL A 144 -18.47 -11.83 0.04
C VAL A 144 -19.93 -11.56 -0.38
N ASN A 145 -20.18 -10.36 -0.88
CA ASN A 145 -21.48 -9.99 -1.40
C ASN A 145 -21.62 -10.45 -2.86
N LYS A 146 -22.29 -11.57 -3.07
CA LYS A 146 -22.49 -12.15 -4.41
C LYS A 146 -23.28 -11.24 -5.37
N LYS A 147 -24.05 -10.27 -4.84
CA LYS A 147 -24.81 -9.32 -5.66
C LYS A 147 -23.95 -8.16 -6.19
N ARG A 148 -22.73 -7.98 -5.63
CA ARG A 148 -21.80 -6.91 -6.00
C ARG A 148 -20.39 -7.50 -6.17
N PRO A 149 -20.14 -8.22 -7.26
CA PRO A 149 -18.88 -8.94 -7.46
C PRO A 149 -17.67 -8.01 -7.61
N SER A 150 -17.88 -6.73 -7.86
CA SER A 150 -16.82 -5.70 -7.94
C SER A 150 -16.45 -5.08 -6.58
N GLU A 151 -17.19 -5.40 -5.50
CA GLU A 151 -16.79 -4.95 -4.17
C GLU A 151 -15.49 -5.64 -3.75
N PRO A 152 -14.60 -4.95 -3.05
CA PRO A 152 -13.36 -5.55 -2.56
C PRO A 152 -13.62 -6.77 -1.67
N TYR A 153 -12.78 -7.79 -1.78
CA TYR A 153 -12.69 -8.80 -0.73
C TYR A 153 -12.13 -8.15 0.52
N VAL A 154 -12.66 -8.51 1.68
CA VAL A 154 -12.18 -7.97 2.95
C VAL A 154 -11.64 -9.13 3.78
N VAL A 155 -10.33 -9.15 3.96
CA VAL A 155 -9.64 -10.06 4.88
C VAL A 155 -9.40 -9.32 6.18
N ARG A 156 -9.94 -9.87 7.27
CA ARG A 156 -9.66 -9.41 8.62
C ARG A 156 -8.45 -10.14 9.16
N PHE A 157 -7.66 -9.48 9.97
CA PHE A 157 -6.55 -10.10 10.69
C PHE A 157 -6.51 -9.63 12.14
N ALA A 158 -5.91 -10.44 12.98
CA ALA A 158 -5.53 -10.10 14.34
C ALA A 158 -4.20 -10.79 14.67
N THR A 159 -3.30 -10.08 15.33
CA THR A 159 -2.01 -10.64 15.75
C THR A 159 -2.20 -11.74 16.78
N VAL A 160 -1.33 -12.75 16.71
CA VAL A 160 -1.17 -13.82 17.70
C VAL A 160 0.30 -13.79 18.15
N LEU A 161 0.58 -12.91 19.11
CA LEU A 161 1.93 -12.69 19.60
C LEU A 161 2.23 -13.56 20.81
N THR A 162 3.39 -14.19 20.78
CA THR A 162 3.97 -14.95 21.89
C THR A 162 5.36 -14.41 22.16
N ALA A 163 5.97 -14.77 23.30
CA ALA A 163 7.35 -14.42 23.58
C ALA A 163 8.32 -14.98 22.53
N GLN A 164 7.97 -16.10 21.91
CA GLN A 164 8.83 -16.80 20.93
C GLN A 164 8.74 -16.22 19.51
N ASN A 165 7.56 -15.73 19.08
CA ASN A 165 7.37 -15.27 17.69
C ASN A 165 7.40 -13.77 17.52
N ARG A 166 7.30 -12.97 18.59
CA ARG A 166 7.16 -11.50 18.51
C ARG A 166 8.26 -10.84 17.70
N GLY A 167 9.53 -11.30 17.87
CA GLY A 167 10.67 -10.74 17.14
C GLY A 167 10.64 -10.94 15.62
N ASP A 168 9.92 -11.99 15.16
CA ASP A 168 9.79 -12.35 13.74
C ASP A 168 8.55 -11.79 13.09
N CYS A 169 7.66 -11.14 13.87
CA CYS A 169 6.40 -10.62 13.37
C CYS A 169 6.53 -9.19 12.90
N PHE A 170 5.93 -8.88 11.77
CA PHE A 170 5.88 -7.51 11.24
C PHE A 170 5.20 -6.55 12.22
N LEU A 171 4.06 -6.94 12.81
CA LEU A 171 3.41 -6.20 13.88
C LEU A 171 3.82 -6.79 15.22
N GLN A 172 4.60 -6.05 16.00
CA GLN A 172 5.14 -6.47 17.30
C GLN A 172 4.25 -6.09 18.50
N GLU A 173 3.15 -5.38 18.24
CA GLU A 173 2.12 -5.04 19.21
C GLU A 173 0.80 -5.75 18.87
N GLU A 174 -0.01 -6.01 19.90
CA GLU A 174 -1.36 -6.53 19.67
C GLU A 174 -2.13 -5.60 18.75
N SER A 175 -2.45 -6.10 17.57
CA SER A 175 -3.08 -5.32 16.52
C SER A 175 -4.15 -6.14 15.81
N LYS A 176 -5.11 -5.45 15.24
CA LYS A 176 -6.15 -6.01 14.38
C LYS A 176 -6.41 -5.08 13.21
N GLY A 177 -6.91 -5.63 12.12
CA GLY A 177 -7.17 -4.79 10.96
C GLY A 177 -7.93 -5.47 9.85
N ARG A 178 -7.96 -4.79 8.72
CA ARG A 178 -8.64 -5.21 7.50
C ARG A 178 -7.79 -4.91 6.30
N VAL A 179 -7.74 -5.84 5.38
CA VAL A 179 -7.13 -5.67 4.05
C VAL A 179 -8.26 -5.71 3.03
N PHE A 180 -8.39 -4.68 2.23
CA PHE A 180 -9.37 -4.56 1.15
C PHE A 180 -8.66 -4.88 -0.17
N ILE A 181 -9.14 -5.89 -0.86
CA ILE A 181 -8.45 -6.51 -2.00
C ILE A 181 -9.32 -6.38 -3.24
N ASP A 182 -8.74 -5.89 -4.31
CA ASP A 182 -9.40 -5.79 -5.60
C ASP A 182 -9.68 -7.19 -6.19
N PRO A 183 -10.94 -7.54 -6.50
CA PRO A 183 -11.27 -8.88 -6.98
C PRO A 183 -10.64 -9.22 -8.34
N ALA A 184 -10.38 -8.23 -9.18
CA ALA A 184 -9.88 -8.43 -10.53
C ALA A 184 -8.35 -8.63 -10.57
N SER A 185 -7.61 -7.90 -9.72
CA SER A 185 -6.15 -7.91 -9.74
C SER A 185 -5.52 -8.60 -8.54
N MET A 186 -6.31 -8.96 -7.51
CA MET A 186 -5.84 -9.45 -6.21
C MET A 186 -4.83 -8.50 -5.53
N GLN A 187 -4.89 -7.21 -5.87
CA GLN A 187 -4.04 -6.19 -5.26
C GLN A 187 -4.71 -5.55 -4.04
N VAL A 188 -3.90 -5.13 -3.09
CA VAL A 188 -4.40 -4.39 -1.92
C VAL A 188 -4.81 -2.99 -2.35
N LYS A 189 -6.07 -2.63 -2.12
CA LYS A 189 -6.59 -1.26 -2.34
C LYS A 189 -6.50 -0.41 -1.09
N ARG A 190 -6.68 -1.02 0.07
CA ARG A 190 -6.63 -0.33 1.35
C ARG A 190 -6.23 -1.30 2.45
N LEU A 191 -5.42 -0.81 3.37
CA LEU A 191 -5.04 -1.46 4.62
C LEU A 191 -5.52 -0.59 5.78
N GLU A 192 -6.09 -1.21 6.80
CA GLU A 192 -6.44 -0.55 8.06
C GLU A 192 -5.91 -1.38 9.22
N ILE A 193 -5.20 -0.74 10.14
CA ILE A 193 -4.62 -1.37 11.34
C ILE A 193 -5.06 -0.58 12.56
N THR A 194 -5.46 -1.27 13.61
CA THR A 194 -5.71 -0.71 14.93
C THR A 194 -4.87 -1.45 15.94
N THR A 195 -4.05 -0.72 16.69
CA THR A 195 -3.27 -1.17 17.84
C THR A 195 -3.93 -0.60 19.09
N PRO A 196 -4.73 -1.38 19.83
CA PRO A 196 -5.57 -0.86 20.91
C PRO A 196 -4.77 -0.47 22.16
N HIS A 197 -3.58 -1.05 22.34
CA HIS A 197 -2.68 -0.82 23.48
C HIS A 197 -1.29 -0.41 22.98
N HIS A 198 -1.27 0.66 22.17
CA HIS A 198 -0.02 1.21 21.65
C HIS A 198 0.75 1.94 22.75
N MET A 199 2.01 1.56 22.95
CA MET A 199 2.91 2.31 23.82
C MET A 199 3.25 3.64 23.17
N ILE A 200 2.86 4.74 23.81
CA ILE A 200 3.19 6.09 23.34
C ILE A 200 4.63 6.37 23.74
N GLU A 201 5.52 6.29 22.77
CA GLU A 201 6.93 6.59 22.96
C GLU A 201 7.18 8.09 22.82
N ASP A 202 7.96 8.61 23.77
CA ASP A 202 8.69 9.87 23.77
C ASP A 202 8.00 11.23 23.58
N GLY A 203 8.35 12.11 24.52
CA GLY A 203 8.38 13.57 24.39
C GLY A 203 7.04 14.27 24.59
N SER A 204 5.94 13.55 24.71
CA SER A 204 4.65 14.15 25.12
C SER A 204 4.45 14.03 26.64
N ALA A 205 3.65 14.91 27.27
CA ALA A 205 3.29 14.83 28.70
C ALA A 205 2.55 13.56 29.06
N TYR A 206 2.12 12.86 28.06
CA TYR A 206 1.41 11.59 28.19
C TYR A 206 2.37 10.39 28.09
N ALA A 207 3.68 10.63 27.92
CA ALA A 207 4.69 9.63 27.55
C ALA A 207 5.29 8.83 28.73
N THR A 208 4.87 9.05 29.95
CA THR A 208 5.36 8.25 31.08
C THR A 208 4.55 6.97 31.24
N GLY A 209 4.62 6.07 30.21
CA GLY A 209 3.99 4.76 30.28
C GLY A 209 2.50 4.74 29.95
N ASP A 210 1.98 5.79 29.34
CA ASP A 210 0.60 5.82 28.87
C ASP A 210 0.40 4.89 27.70
N VAL A 211 -0.64 4.06 27.80
CA VAL A 211 -1.10 3.19 26.74
C VAL A 211 -2.21 3.93 25.99
N GLY A 212 -1.99 4.12 24.71
CA GLY A 212 -2.95 4.76 23.81
C GLY A 212 -3.51 3.78 22.78
N ARG A 213 -4.26 4.32 21.83
CA ARG A 213 -4.76 3.59 20.66
C ARG A 213 -4.18 4.22 19.40
N ARG A 214 -3.55 3.40 18.56
CA ARG A 214 -3.07 3.83 17.24
C ARG A 214 -3.94 3.25 16.14
N GLU A 215 -4.34 4.09 15.21
CA GLU A 215 -5.06 3.73 13.98
C GLU A 215 -4.21 4.14 12.79
N LEU A 216 -3.98 3.21 11.87
CA LEU A 216 -3.26 3.42 10.62
C LEU A 216 -4.15 3.02 9.45
N SER A 217 -4.16 3.81 8.41
CA SER A 217 -4.77 3.47 7.12
C SER A 217 -3.83 3.80 5.97
N VAL A 218 -3.76 2.92 4.98
CA VAL A 218 -3.01 3.13 3.73
C VAL A 218 -3.93 2.83 2.58
N ASP A 219 -4.11 3.79 1.69
CA ASP A 219 -4.80 3.62 0.42
C ASP A 219 -3.76 3.40 -0.69
N TYR A 220 -4.00 2.43 -1.56
CA TYR A 220 -3.13 2.09 -2.68
C TYR A 220 -3.82 2.37 -4.01
N ALA A 221 -3.06 2.78 -5.01
CA ALA A 221 -3.52 2.99 -6.37
C ALA A 221 -2.51 2.42 -7.39
N PRO A 222 -2.97 1.98 -8.57
CA PRO A 222 -2.09 1.51 -9.62
C PRO A 222 -1.28 2.67 -10.21
N VAL A 223 0.02 2.48 -10.34
CA VAL A 223 0.98 3.43 -10.92
C VAL A 223 1.79 2.73 -12.00
N LEU A 224 2.01 3.38 -13.13
CA LEU A 224 2.91 2.92 -14.18
C LEU A 224 4.32 3.45 -13.90
N LEU A 225 5.29 2.54 -13.79
CA LEU A 225 6.70 2.86 -13.59
C LEU A 225 7.53 2.14 -14.66
N GLY A 226 7.81 2.84 -15.76
CA GLY A 226 8.31 2.22 -16.97
C GLY A 226 7.24 1.30 -17.58
N ASP A 227 7.59 0.07 -17.88
CA ASP A 227 6.67 -0.93 -18.46
C ASP A 227 5.88 -1.70 -17.38
N GLY A 228 6.21 -1.51 -16.10
CA GLY A 228 5.58 -2.19 -14.96
C GLY A 228 4.44 -1.38 -14.35
N ARG A 229 3.37 -2.09 -13.91
CA ARG A 229 2.29 -1.53 -13.11
C ARG A 229 2.43 -2.03 -11.68
N PHE A 230 2.54 -1.10 -10.73
CA PHE A 230 2.66 -1.38 -9.30
C PHE A 230 1.55 -0.68 -8.53
N TRP A 231 1.07 -1.28 -7.46
CA TRP A 231 0.13 -0.63 -6.54
C TRP A 231 0.92 0.08 -5.45
N MET A 232 0.91 1.39 -5.52
CA MET A 232 1.69 2.28 -4.66
C MET A 232 0.78 3.00 -3.67
N PRO A 233 1.25 3.35 -2.47
CA PRO A 233 0.51 4.19 -1.55
C PRO A 233 0.05 5.49 -2.24
N SER A 234 -1.22 5.81 -2.17
CA SER A 234 -1.78 7.07 -2.65
C SER A 234 -2.12 8.02 -1.51
N ALA A 235 -2.45 7.45 -0.35
CA ALA A 235 -2.65 8.20 0.87
C ALA A 235 -2.33 7.34 2.09
N ILE A 236 -1.84 7.99 3.14
CA ILE A 236 -1.59 7.40 4.45
C ILE A 236 -2.26 8.27 5.50
N GLY A 237 -2.94 7.65 6.44
CA GLY A 237 -3.48 8.31 7.61
C GLY A 237 -3.09 7.56 8.87
N MET A 238 -2.58 8.27 9.88
CA MET A 238 -2.31 7.71 11.20
C MET A 238 -2.85 8.63 12.28
N ARG A 239 -3.37 8.03 13.33
CA ARG A 239 -3.88 8.73 14.50
C ARG A 239 -3.53 7.94 15.75
N THR A 240 -2.96 8.60 16.73
CA THR A 240 -2.74 8.07 18.09
C THR A 240 -3.59 8.87 19.07
N THR A 241 -4.35 8.18 19.92
CA THR A 241 -5.14 8.76 21.00
C THR A 241 -4.60 8.30 22.33
N SER A 242 -4.64 9.17 23.33
CA SER A 242 -4.30 8.84 24.72
C SER A 242 -5.41 7.97 25.33
N GLY A 243 -5.03 6.98 26.15
CA GLY A 243 -5.96 6.10 26.89
C GLY A 243 -6.44 6.68 28.22
N SER A 244 -5.97 7.85 28.63
CA SER A 244 -6.23 8.44 29.96
C SER A 244 -7.59 9.14 30.10
N GLY A 245 -8.67 8.45 29.75
CA GLY A 245 -10.05 8.86 30.10
C GLY A 245 -10.78 9.79 29.14
N PHE A 246 -10.09 10.50 28.29
CA PHE A 246 -10.64 11.25 27.16
C PHE A 246 -9.84 10.86 25.93
N ASP A 247 -10.49 10.35 24.88
CA ASP A 247 -9.84 9.98 23.61
C ASP A 247 -9.17 11.19 22.93
N THR A 248 -8.21 11.81 23.61
CA THR A 248 -7.49 12.98 23.12
C THR A 248 -6.50 12.52 22.05
N VAL A 249 -6.56 13.12 20.88
CA VAL A 249 -5.58 12.88 19.81
C VAL A 249 -4.26 13.49 20.21
N VAL A 250 -3.28 12.66 20.51
CA VAL A 250 -1.93 13.11 20.89
C VAL A 250 -1.00 13.22 19.70
N TRP A 251 -1.27 12.47 18.63
CA TRP A 251 -0.56 12.59 17.37
C TRP A 251 -1.46 12.22 16.19
N SER A 252 -1.39 12.98 15.11
CA SER A 252 -1.99 12.62 13.83
C SER A 252 -1.02 12.91 12.69
N PHE A 253 -1.09 12.07 11.65
CA PHE A 253 -0.33 12.21 10.43
C PHE A 253 -1.23 11.86 9.25
N ARG A 254 -1.15 12.65 8.19
CA ARG A 254 -1.80 12.36 6.91
C ARG A 254 -0.85 12.76 5.80
N ALA A 255 -0.60 11.85 4.87
CA ALA A 255 0.16 12.13 3.66
C ALA A 255 -0.62 11.72 2.41
N VAL A 256 -0.36 12.41 1.32
CA VAL A 256 -0.86 12.10 -0.02
C VAL A 256 0.33 12.05 -0.95
N TYR A 257 0.39 11.00 -1.77
CA TYR A 257 1.47 10.74 -2.72
C TYR A 257 0.96 10.85 -4.14
N ARG A 258 1.68 11.59 -4.98
CA ARG A 258 1.30 11.86 -6.37
C ARG A 258 2.52 11.90 -7.27
N ASN A 259 2.31 11.88 -8.59
CA ASN A 259 3.36 12.10 -9.57
C ASN A 259 4.54 11.12 -9.39
N TYR A 260 4.21 9.83 -9.37
CA TYR A 260 5.21 8.79 -9.29
C TYR A 260 6.05 8.70 -10.56
N HIS A 261 7.37 8.70 -10.40
CA HIS A 261 8.33 8.60 -11.50
C HIS A 261 9.40 7.54 -11.19
N ARG A 262 9.77 6.78 -12.20
CA ARG A 262 10.95 5.91 -12.14
C ARG A 262 12.21 6.77 -12.08
N MET A 263 13.16 6.40 -11.22
CA MET A 263 14.49 7.03 -11.23
C MET A 263 15.32 6.43 -12.35
N GLU A 264 15.79 7.28 -13.26
CA GLU A 264 16.74 6.91 -14.30
C GLU A 264 18.14 7.38 -13.87
N VAL A 265 19.07 6.43 -13.78
CA VAL A 265 20.48 6.76 -13.53
C VAL A 265 21.19 6.79 -14.89
N THR A 266 21.48 7.98 -15.40
CA THR A 266 22.36 8.17 -16.55
C THR A 266 23.79 8.41 -16.03
N SER A 267 24.64 7.38 -16.04
CA SER A 267 26.07 7.56 -15.82
C SER A 267 26.74 7.95 -17.15
N ARG A 268 27.34 9.13 -17.22
CA ARG A 268 28.26 9.48 -18.31
C ARG A 268 29.68 9.20 -17.81
N ILE A 269 30.35 8.25 -18.44
CA ILE A 269 31.79 8.06 -18.26
C ILE A 269 32.46 9.20 -19.03
N HIS A 270 33.04 10.16 -18.31
CA HIS A 270 33.99 11.10 -18.93
C HIS A 270 35.33 10.35 -19.02
N GLU A 271 35.69 9.91 -20.22
CA GLU A 271 37.07 9.54 -20.50
C GLU A 271 37.94 10.80 -20.29
N GLY A 272 38.76 10.78 -19.23
CA GLY A 272 39.77 11.80 -19.02
C GLY A 272 40.74 11.74 -20.20
N LYS A 273 40.87 12.81 -20.94
CA LYS A 273 42.00 12.96 -21.86
C LYS A 273 43.24 13.22 -20.99
N ASP A 274 44.15 12.26 -20.96
CA ASP A 274 45.52 12.42 -20.50
C ASP A 274 46.26 13.46 -21.39
#